data_7a4ee6b7ed3e2e5c85ab3466a3c20d1d
#
_entry.id   7a4ee6b7ed3e2e5c85ab3466a3c20d1d
#
_cell.length_a   1.000
_cell.length_b   1.000
_cell.length_c   1.000
_cell.angle_alpha   90.00
_cell.angle_beta   90.00
_cell.angle_gamma   90.00
#
_symmetry.space_group_name_H-M   'P 1'
#
loop_
_entity.id
_entity.type
_entity.pdbx_description
1 polymer ?
#
loop_
_entity_poly.entity_id
_entity_poly.type
_entity_poly.pdbx_seq_one_letter_code
_entity_poly.pdbx_strand_id
1 'polypeptide(L)'
;EDEKMQDEPEPEAAHEEQRSSSVYEQARRYRAAKTVLQDVYALDEEHAEAVRVLEQLWAEGYTVAAHQLGKFYRDDLSTMRDHEKAERWFRLSAEAGNDFSEYALGKLLLSQKRTEEAVRWLDKAAGHGNPFAQYRLGKLCLTGESVKKDVRKALEYLTAAARQGNPFAQYTLGKLYLLGRDVEQDREQARDWFTRSAAQGNAYAQFFLDRFDQFRDPSVMLAATKLLHHMSRIFRDNSMPPRNPAGIRIDSKRRKRLTEKRMAMGHKADDHEEQVSYQQTM
;
A
#
# COMPACT_ATOMS: atom_id res chain seq x y z
N GLU A 1 64.65 -18.68 12.39
CA GLU A 1 63.70 -17.78 13.10
C GLU A 1 62.94 -17.01 12.02
N ASP A 2 61.83 -17.64 11.50
CA ASP A 2 60.92 -17.00 10.57
C ASP A 2 59.79 -16.38 11.39
N GLU A 3 59.91 -15.07 11.58
CA GLU A 3 58.86 -14.22 12.16
C GLU A 3 57.75 -14.10 11.14
N LYS A 4 56.63 -14.84 11.35
CA LYS A 4 55.39 -14.66 10.60
C LYS A 4 54.85 -13.28 10.92
N MET A 5 55.08 -12.34 10.02
CA MET A 5 54.30 -11.11 9.96
C MET A 5 52.80 -11.51 9.80
N GLN A 6 52.05 -11.29 10.85
CA GLN A 6 50.59 -11.32 10.75
C GLN A 6 50.20 -10.08 9.96
N ASP A 7 49.65 -10.29 8.77
CA ASP A 7 48.99 -9.26 8.00
C ASP A 7 47.78 -8.73 8.82
N GLU A 8 47.98 -7.60 9.50
CA GLU A 8 46.85 -6.89 10.06
C GLU A 8 46.01 -6.38 8.86
N PRO A 9 44.67 -6.60 8.87
CA PRO A 9 43.82 -6.13 7.77
C PRO A 9 43.92 -4.61 7.65
N GLU A 10 44.02 -4.13 6.41
CA GLU A 10 44.08 -2.69 6.13
C GLU A 10 42.87 -1.97 6.79
N PRO A 11 43.06 -0.77 7.37
CA PRO A 11 42.01 -0.08 8.14
C PRO A 11 40.73 0.19 7.34
N GLU A 12 40.80 0.25 6.01
CA GLU A 12 39.62 0.36 5.13
C GLU A 12 38.75 -0.90 5.15
N ALA A 13 39.35 -2.09 5.13
CA ALA A 13 38.61 -3.37 5.17
C ALA A 13 37.87 -3.56 6.50
N ALA A 14 38.49 -3.19 7.62
CA ALA A 14 37.85 -3.24 8.93
C ALA A 14 36.67 -2.25 9.05
N HIS A 15 36.77 -1.07 8.44
CA HIS A 15 35.67 -0.10 8.38
C HIS A 15 34.51 -0.56 7.47
N GLU A 16 34.79 -1.27 6.37
CA GLU A 16 33.75 -1.85 5.51
C GLU A 16 33.00 -2.98 6.20
N GLU A 17 33.72 -3.87 6.91
CA GLU A 17 33.11 -4.94 7.69
C GLU A 17 32.21 -4.40 8.83
N GLN A 18 32.65 -3.36 9.54
CA GLN A 18 31.86 -2.72 10.58
C GLN A 18 30.60 -2.04 10.01
N ARG A 19 30.70 -1.36 8.87
CA ARG A 19 29.56 -0.76 8.18
C ARG A 19 28.57 -1.83 7.71
N SER A 20 29.06 -2.92 7.12
CA SER A 20 28.19 -4.00 6.64
C SER A 20 27.48 -4.70 7.81
N SER A 21 28.15 -4.93 8.94
CA SER A 21 27.58 -5.46 10.17
C SER A 21 26.51 -4.55 10.76
N SER A 22 26.74 -3.23 10.78
CA SER A 22 25.78 -2.23 11.25
C SER A 22 24.51 -2.19 10.38
N VAL A 23 24.64 -2.21 9.06
CA VAL A 23 23.51 -2.23 8.11
C VAL A 23 22.70 -3.52 8.23
N TYR A 24 23.37 -4.65 8.43
CA TYR A 24 22.69 -5.92 8.65
C TYR A 24 21.85 -5.91 9.94
N GLU A 25 22.39 -5.37 11.02
CA GLU A 25 21.68 -5.28 12.31
C GLU A 25 20.49 -4.31 12.22
N GLN A 26 20.64 -3.15 11.56
CA GLN A 26 19.53 -2.24 11.28
C GLN A 26 18.42 -2.93 10.47
N ALA A 27 18.78 -3.66 9.43
CA ALA A 27 17.83 -4.42 8.62
C ALA A 27 17.11 -5.53 9.41
N ARG A 28 17.81 -6.18 10.32
CA ARG A 28 17.25 -7.20 11.23
C ARG A 28 16.24 -6.58 12.19
N ARG A 29 16.62 -5.49 12.89
CA ARG A 29 15.74 -4.73 13.78
C ARG A 29 14.50 -4.22 13.06
N TYR A 30 14.68 -3.68 11.85
CA TYR A 30 13.58 -3.22 11.01
C TYR A 30 12.60 -4.36 10.66
N ARG A 31 13.10 -5.53 10.23
CA ARG A 31 12.23 -6.67 9.89
C ARG A 31 11.44 -7.14 11.10
N ALA A 32 12.07 -7.25 12.27
CA ALA A 32 11.41 -7.64 13.51
C ALA A 32 10.29 -6.65 13.88
N ALA A 33 10.60 -5.36 13.93
CA ALA A 33 9.61 -4.32 14.23
C ALA A 33 8.46 -4.29 13.21
N LYS A 34 8.78 -4.38 11.92
CA LYS A 34 7.77 -4.45 10.85
C LYS A 34 6.83 -5.64 11.02
N THR A 35 7.34 -6.81 11.38
CA THR A 35 6.51 -8.02 11.61
C THR A 35 5.53 -7.78 12.76
N VAL A 36 5.97 -7.18 13.86
CA VAL A 36 5.11 -6.84 14.99
C VAL A 36 4.02 -5.85 14.58
N LEU A 37 4.37 -4.79 13.82
CA LEU A 37 3.39 -3.81 13.35
C LEU A 37 2.36 -4.38 12.35
N GLN A 38 2.67 -5.47 11.69
CA GLN A 38 1.76 -6.18 10.77
C GLN A 38 0.93 -7.26 11.48
N ASP A 39 1.28 -7.61 12.71
CA ASP A 39 0.52 -8.59 13.51
C ASP A 39 -0.71 -7.89 14.12
N VAL A 40 -1.87 -8.14 13.54
CA VAL A 40 -3.17 -7.63 14.03
C VAL A 40 -3.49 -8.10 15.45
N TYR A 41 -2.83 -9.15 15.91
CA TYR A 41 -3.02 -9.72 17.26
C TYR A 41 -1.96 -9.25 18.26
N ALA A 42 -0.98 -8.46 17.85
CA ALA A 42 0.00 -7.89 18.76
C ALA A 42 -0.67 -6.93 19.75
N LEU A 43 -0.09 -6.84 20.95
CA LEU A 43 -0.56 -5.92 22.00
C LEU A 43 -0.21 -4.48 21.62
N ASP A 44 -0.96 -3.53 22.15
CA ASP A 44 -0.67 -2.10 21.94
C ASP A 44 0.72 -1.72 22.49
N GLU A 45 1.18 -2.37 23.55
CA GLU A 45 2.53 -2.23 24.10
C GLU A 45 3.60 -2.76 23.16
N GLU A 46 3.35 -3.91 22.50
CA GLU A 46 4.24 -4.48 21.49
C GLU A 46 4.32 -3.57 20.25
N HIS A 47 3.18 -3.01 19.81
CA HIS A 47 3.15 -2.02 18.75
C HIS A 47 3.92 -0.74 19.13
N ALA A 48 3.74 -0.24 20.37
CA ALA A 48 4.45 0.94 20.84
C ALA A 48 5.97 0.71 20.89
N GLU A 49 6.42 -0.48 21.32
CA GLU A 49 7.84 -0.82 21.29
C GLU A 49 8.39 -0.92 19.87
N ALA A 50 7.65 -1.57 18.96
CA ALA A 50 8.04 -1.65 17.56
C ALA A 50 8.11 -0.26 16.90
N VAL A 51 7.22 0.66 17.27
CA VAL A 51 7.27 2.07 16.84
C VAL A 51 8.55 2.73 17.32
N ARG A 52 8.91 2.60 18.61
CA ARG A 52 10.15 3.17 19.17
C ARG A 52 11.39 2.64 18.44
N VAL A 53 11.44 1.34 18.14
CA VAL A 53 12.54 0.75 17.37
C VAL A 53 12.64 1.37 15.98
N LEU A 54 11.53 1.61 15.28
CA LEU A 54 11.55 2.25 13.96
C LEU A 54 11.93 3.74 14.04
N GLU A 55 11.52 4.45 15.10
CA GLU A 55 11.93 5.84 15.33
C GLU A 55 13.44 5.95 15.59
N GLN A 56 14.01 5.02 16.36
CA GLN A 56 15.46 4.92 16.57
C GLN A 56 16.20 4.62 15.26
N LEU A 57 15.72 3.65 14.47
CA LEU A 57 16.29 3.32 13.18
C LEU A 57 16.27 4.52 12.20
N TRP A 58 15.20 5.31 12.22
CA TRP A 58 15.14 6.55 11.47
C TRP A 58 16.21 7.54 11.93
N ALA A 59 16.38 7.72 13.24
CA ALA A 59 17.43 8.59 13.80
C ALA A 59 18.85 8.10 13.48
N GLU A 60 19.05 6.79 13.34
CA GLU A 60 20.28 6.14 12.90
C GLU A 60 20.51 6.25 11.37
N GLY A 61 19.61 6.91 10.62
CA GLY A 61 19.71 7.10 9.17
C GLY A 61 19.09 5.99 8.32
N TYR A 62 18.37 5.02 8.91
CA TYR A 62 17.67 3.98 8.17
C TYR A 62 16.33 4.52 7.63
N THR A 63 16.39 5.17 6.46
CA THR A 63 15.30 5.99 5.90
C THR A 63 14.00 5.22 5.61
N VAL A 64 14.08 3.91 5.38
CA VAL A 64 12.92 3.04 5.12
C VAL A 64 11.98 2.95 6.33
N ALA A 65 12.50 3.17 7.55
CA ALA A 65 11.72 3.09 8.79
C ALA A 65 10.56 4.09 8.81
N ALA A 66 10.78 5.32 8.36
CA ALA A 66 9.76 6.37 8.32
C ALA A 66 8.57 6.01 7.41
N HIS A 67 8.83 5.36 6.26
CA HIS A 67 7.75 4.85 5.40
C HIS A 67 6.86 3.83 6.14
N GLN A 68 7.47 2.93 6.90
CA GLN A 68 6.72 1.90 7.64
C GLN A 68 5.91 2.51 8.79
N LEU A 69 6.45 3.53 9.49
CA LEU A 69 5.71 4.29 10.50
C LEU A 69 4.50 5.00 9.88
N GLY A 70 4.68 5.66 8.74
CA GLY A 70 3.58 6.29 8.01
C GLY A 70 2.47 5.31 7.62
N LYS A 71 2.85 4.09 7.19
CA LYS A 71 1.89 3.02 6.89
C LYS A 71 1.12 2.58 8.12
N PHE A 72 1.81 2.36 9.22
CA PHE A 72 1.22 1.90 10.48
C PHE A 72 0.18 2.90 11.01
N TYR A 73 0.53 4.19 11.09
CA TYR A 73 -0.41 5.23 11.56
C TYR A 73 -1.56 5.50 10.59
N ARG A 74 -1.43 5.18 9.31
CA ARG A 74 -2.50 5.29 8.32
C ARG A 74 -3.46 4.11 8.35
N ASP A 75 -3.04 2.94 8.80
CA ASP A 75 -3.79 1.69 8.67
C ASP A 75 -5.06 1.73 9.52
N ASP A 76 -6.19 1.43 8.89
CA ASP A 76 -7.51 1.42 9.52
C ASP A 76 -7.68 0.29 10.56
N LEU A 77 -6.82 -0.72 10.50
CA LEU A 77 -6.81 -1.85 11.45
C LEU A 77 -5.95 -1.58 12.68
N SER A 78 -5.15 -0.52 12.68
CA SER A 78 -4.33 -0.12 13.81
C SER A 78 -5.19 0.58 14.88
N THR A 79 -5.09 0.15 16.14
CA THR A 79 -5.67 0.86 17.28
C THR A 79 -5.02 2.22 17.51
N MET A 80 -3.80 2.41 17.00
CA MET A 80 -3.02 3.63 17.08
C MET A 80 -3.13 4.50 15.79
N ARG A 81 -4.21 4.32 15.01
CA ARG A 81 -4.44 5.09 13.79
C ARG A 81 -4.41 6.59 14.08
N ASP A 82 -3.57 7.30 13.31
CA ASP A 82 -3.38 8.74 13.45
C ASP A 82 -2.95 9.30 12.08
N HIS A 83 -3.87 9.99 11.41
CA HIS A 83 -3.60 10.54 10.08
C HIS A 83 -2.57 11.67 10.08
N GLU A 84 -2.46 12.45 11.16
CA GLU A 84 -1.48 13.53 11.26
C GLU A 84 -0.07 12.96 11.42
N LYS A 85 0.08 11.94 12.28
CA LYS A 85 1.35 11.21 12.40
C LYS A 85 1.70 10.49 11.11
N ALA A 86 0.72 9.88 10.43
CA ALA A 86 0.94 9.23 9.13
C ALA A 86 1.46 10.24 8.09
N GLU A 87 0.83 11.42 8.00
CA GLU A 87 1.29 12.49 7.10
C GLU A 87 2.71 12.93 7.42
N ARG A 88 3.00 13.18 8.70
CA ARG A 88 4.33 13.60 9.15
C ARG A 88 5.41 12.59 8.76
N TRP A 89 5.19 11.30 9.02
CA TRP A 89 6.16 10.25 8.71
C TRP A 89 6.31 10.03 7.21
N PHE A 90 5.21 10.07 6.43
CA PHE A 90 5.33 10.01 4.98
C PHE A 90 6.07 11.22 4.42
N ARG A 91 5.87 12.41 4.97
CA ARG A 91 6.57 13.63 4.53
C ARG A 91 8.07 13.53 4.79
N LEU A 92 8.49 13.15 5.99
CA LEU A 92 9.89 12.92 6.32
C LEU A 92 10.55 11.89 5.38
N SER A 93 9.87 10.78 5.14
CA SER A 93 10.37 9.75 4.24
C SER A 93 10.41 10.19 2.76
N ALA A 94 9.43 10.97 2.33
CA ALA A 94 9.38 11.54 0.98
C ALA A 94 10.47 12.60 0.74
N GLU A 95 10.74 13.44 1.73
CA GLU A 95 11.83 14.40 1.71
C GLU A 95 13.21 13.72 1.65
N ALA A 96 13.33 12.53 2.27
CA ALA A 96 14.50 11.67 2.14
C ALA A 96 14.60 10.91 0.80
N GLY A 97 13.68 11.17 -0.15
CA GLY A 97 13.74 10.62 -1.52
C GLY A 97 13.06 9.25 -1.70
N ASN A 98 12.23 8.81 -0.75
CA ASN A 98 11.50 7.56 -0.91
C ASN A 98 10.25 7.78 -1.79
N ASP A 99 10.27 7.27 -3.01
CA ASP A 99 9.20 7.41 -4.02
C ASP A 99 7.87 6.75 -3.60
N PHE A 100 7.92 5.65 -2.84
CA PHE A 100 6.71 5.04 -2.27
C PHE A 100 6.07 5.93 -1.21
N SER A 101 6.87 6.69 -0.45
CA SER A 101 6.36 7.66 0.52
C SER A 101 5.82 8.92 -0.15
N GLU A 102 6.46 9.39 -1.21
CA GLU A 102 5.94 10.47 -2.05
C GLU A 102 4.55 10.10 -2.61
N TYR A 103 4.41 8.88 -3.16
CA TYR A 103 3.13 8.37 -3.60
C TYR A 103 2.11 8.24 -2.45
N ALA A 104 2.51 7.68 -1.31
CA ALA A 104 1.63 7.48 -0.16
C ALA A 104 1.14 8.81 0.41
N LEU A 105 2.03 9.82 0.50
CA LEU A 105 1.71 11.19 0.90
C LEU A 105 0.72 11.83 -0.09
N GLY A 106 1.02 11.76 -1.39
CA GLY A 106 0.11 12.27 -2.42
C GLY A 106 -1.28 11.65 -2.35
N LYS A 107 -1.36 10.34 -2.12
CA LYS A 107 -2.64 9.65 -1.92
C LYS A 107 -3.37 10.10 -0.66
N LEU A 108 -2.67 10.30 0.45
CA LEU A 108 -3.24 10.80 1.71
C LEU A 108 -3.80 12.21 1.53
N LEU A 109 -3.03 13.11 0.91
CA LEU A 109 -3.42 14.49 0.64
C LEU A 109 -4.65 14.59 -0.30
N LEU A 110 -4.77 13.69 -1.30
CA LEU A 110 -5.98 13.60 -2.12
C LEU A 110 -7.22 13.24 -1.28
N SER A 111 -7.09 12.35 -0.30
CA SER A 111 -8.20 12.01 0.59
C SER A 111 -8.62 13.16 1.51
N GLN A 112 -7.69 14.06 1.81
CA GLN A 112 -7.90 15.30 2.56
C GLN A 112 -8.36 16.47 1.67
N LYS A 113 -8.55 16.26 0.36
CA LYS A 113 -8.91 17.29 -0.64
C LYS A 113 -7.83 18.38 -0.83
N ARG A 114 -6.61 18.13 -0.42
CA ARG A 114 -5.42 19.00 -0.65
C ARG A 114 -4.80 18.67 -2.00
N THR A 115 -5.55 18.93 -3.06
CA THR A 115 -5.27 18.44 -4.42
C THR A 115 -3.98 18.96 -5.02
N GLU A 116 -3.71 20.26 -4.89
CA GLU A 116 -2.52 20.88 -5.50
C GLU A 116 -1.22 20.31 -4.90
N GLU A 117 -1.20 20.16 -3.59
CA GLU A 117 -0.05 19.58 -2.90
C GLU A 117 0.09 18.09 -3.22
N ALA A 118 -1.02 17.38 -3.27
CA ALA A 118 -1.04 15.96 -3.65
C ALA A 118 -0.45 15.72 -5.04
N VAL A 119 -0.84 16.56 -6.01
CA VAL A 119 -0.34 16.45 -7.39
C VAL A 119 1.17 16.70 -7.44
N ARG A 120 1.70 17.67 -6.69
CA ARG A 120 3.16 17.90 -6.63
C ARG A 120 3.92 16.67 -6.12
N TRP A 121 3.44 16.03 -5.07
CA TRP A 121 4.07 14.83 -4.54
C TRP A 121 3.93 13.62 -5.46
N LEU A 122 2.76 13.47 -6.11
CA LEU A 122 2.54 12.42 -7.10
C LEU A 122 3.43 12.62 -8.34
N ASP A 123 3.62 13.87 -8.79
CA ASP A 123 4.47 14.19 -9.93
C ASP A 123 5.94 13.88 -9.63
N LYS A 124 6.39 14.21 -8.42
CA LYS A 124 7.73 13.85 -7.95
C LYS A 124 7.93 12.33 -7.91
N ALA A 125 7.00 11.58 -7.34
CA ALA A 125 7.05 10.12 -7.32
C ALA A 125 7.02 9.51 -8.73
N ALA A 126 6.21 10.08 -9.63
CA ALA A 126 6.13 9.64 -11.02
C ALA A 126 7.44 9.92 -11.79
N GLY A 127 8.09 11.05 -11.50
CA GLY A 127 9.42 11.39 -12.03
C GLY A 127 10.51 10.43 -11.57
N HIS A 128 10.41 9.90 -10.35
CA HIS A 128 11.26 8.81 -9.86
C HIS A 128 10.87 7.43 -10.42
N GLY A 129 9.88 7.37 -11.31
CA GLY A 129 9.46 6.14 -11.98
C GLY A 129 8.43 5.32 -11.22
N ASN A 130 7.85 5.78 -10.10
CA ASN A 130 6.88 5.03 -9.34
C ASN A 130 5.61 4.72 -10.16
N PRO A 131 5.31 3.43 -10.46
CA PRO A 131 4.21 3.07 -11.36
C PRO A 131 2.82 3.34 -10.77
N PHE A 132 2.69 3.41 -9.45
CA PHE A 132 1.43 3.73 -8.80
C PHE A 132 1.13 5.22 -8.87
N ALA A 133 2.16 6.06 -8.75
CA ALA A 133 2.05 7.51 -8.92
C ALA A 133 1.73 7.86 -10.38
N GLN A 134 2.43 7.26 -11.34
CA GLN A 134 2.14 7.41 -12.77
C GLN A 134 0.70 7.01 -13.10
N TYR A 135 0.24 5.85 -12.63
CA TYR A 135 -1.15 5.45 -12.80
C TYR A 135 -2.13 6.48 -12.21
N ARG A 136 -1.85 6.98 -11.01
CA ARG A 136 -2.73 7.93 -10.32
C ARG A 136 -2.83 9.25 -11.07
N LEU A 137 -1.69 9.81 -11.49
CA LEU A 137 -1.66 11.03 -12.31
C LEU A 137 -2.34 10.82 -13.65
N GLY A 138 -2.06 9.72 -14.33
CA GLY A 138 -2.72 9.37 -15.58
C GLY A 138 -4.25 9.34 -15.43
N LYS A 139 -4.76 8.78 -14.34
CA LYS A 139 -6.18 8.78 -14.05
C LYS A 139 -6.73 10.17 -13.76
N LEU A 140 -6.02 11.00 -12.98
CA LEU A 140 -6.42 12.38 -12.68
C LEU A 140 -6.48 13.23 -13.97
N CYS A 141 -5.47 13.14 -14.84
CA CYS A 141 -5.44 13.82 -16.13
C CYS A 141 -6.54 13.33 -17.07
N LEU A 142 -6.91 12.05 -17.01
CA LEU A 142 -7.97 11.49 -17.85
C LEU A 142 -9.36 11.95 -17.42
N THR A 143 -9.63 11.98 -16.10
CA THR A 143 -10.96 12.36 -15.58
C THR A 143 -11.18 13.86 -15.54
N GLY A 144 -10.14 14.63 -15.33
CA GLY A 144 -10.23 16.07 -15.14
C GLY A 144 -10.88 16.51 -13.82
N GLU A 145 -11.06 15.58 -12.86
CA GLU A 145 -11.78 15.86 -11.59
C GLU A 145 -11.00 16.80 -10.65
N SER A 146 -9.70 16.76 -10.70
CA SER A 146 -8.84 17.48 -9.74
C SER A 146 -7.72 18.27 -10.41
N VAL A 147 -7.49 18.02 -11.69
CA VAL A 147 -6.54 18.73 -12.56
C VAL A 147 -7.21 18.93 -13.92
N LYS A 148 -6.73 19.89 -14.72
CA LYS A 148 -7.24 20.06 -16.06
C LYS A 148 -7.13 18.75 -16.85
N LYS A 149 -8.22 18.36 -17.53
CA LYS A 149 -8.22 17.17 -18.38
C LYS A 149 -7.16 17.30 -19.47
N ASP A 150 -6.29 16.32 -19.56
CA ASP A 150 -5.23 16.22 -20.56
C ASP A 150 -5.02 14.74 -20.94
N VAL A 151 -5.66 14.34 -22.04
CA VAL A 151 -5.63 12.95 -22.51
C VAL A 151 -4.23 12.54 -22.94
N ARG A 152 -3.44 13.44 -23.53
CA ARG A 152 -2.09 13.15 -23.96
C ARG A 152 -1.19 12.80 -22.77
N LYS A 153 -1.16 13.66 -21.75
CA LYS A 153 -0.43 13.37 -20.51
C LYS A 153 -0.96 12.12 -19.80
N ALA A 154 -2.27 11.92 -19.82
CA ALA A 154 -2.87 10.72 -19.24
C ALA A 154 -2.32 9.44 -19.91
N LEU A 155 -2.24 9.42 -21.24
CA LEU A 155 -1.68 8.28 -21.98
C LEU A 155 -0.19 8.07 -21.70
N GLU A 156 0.60 9.15 -21.64
CA GLU A 156 2.02 9.08 -21.30
C GLU A 156 2.23 8.41 -19.94
N TYR A 157 1.54 8.88 -18.90
CA TYR A 157 1.62 8.31 -17.55
C TYR A 157 1.07 6.88 -17.47
N LEU A 158 -0.10 6.62 -18.07
CA LEU A 158 -0.70 5.29 -18.04
C LEU A 158 0.15 4.26 -18.78
N THR A 159 0.74 4.64 -19.94
CA THR A 159 1.62 3.76 -20.71
C THR A 159 2.90 3.48 -19.93
N ALA A 160 3.50 4.49 -19.29
CA ALA A 160 4.68 4.31 -18.45
C ALA A 160 4.42 3.34 -17.31
N ALA A 161 3.30 3.52 -16.58
CA ALA A 161 2.89 2.61 -15.50
C ALA A 161 2.58 1.19 -16.00
N ALA A 162 1.89 1.06 -17.14
CA ALA A 162 1.50 -0.23 -17.71
C ALA A 162 2.71 -1.04 -18.19
N ARG A 163 3.72 -0.39 -18.78
CA ARG A 163 4.99 -1.03 -19.19
C ARG A 163 5.78 -1.55 -17.98
N GLN A 164 5.66 -0.90 -16.83
CA GLN A 164 6.24 -1.36 -15.56
C GLN A 164 5.39 -2.44 -14.87
N GLY A 165 4.35 -2.94 -15.54
CA GLY A 165 3.53 -4.03 -15.02
C GLY A 165 2.37 -3.60 -14.12
N ASN A 166 2.03 -2.31 -14.01
CA ASN A 166 0.89 -1.91 -13.18
C ASN A 166 -0.44 -2.42 -13.77
N PRO A 167 -1.15 -3.37 -13.11
CA PRO A 167 -2.32 -4.02 -13.67
C PRO A 167 -3.51 -3.07 -13.83
N PHE A 168 -3.61 -2.03 -13.00
CA PHE A 168 -4.68 -1.04 -13.10
C PHE A 168 -4.45 -0.09 -14.28
N ALA A 169 -3.20 0.26 -14.58
CA ALA A 169 -2.85 1.04 -15.75
C ALA A 169 -3.11 0.24 -17.04
N GLN A 170 -2.70 -1.02 -17.07
CA GLN A 170 -2.98 -1.94 -18.18
C GLN A 170 -4.48 -2.07 -18.44
N TYR A 171 -5.27 -2.32 -17.39
CA TYR A 171 -6.73 -2.35 -17.51
C TYR A 171 -7.31 -1.03 -18.04
N THR A 172 -6.81 0.10 -17.55
CA THR A 172 -7.30 1.42 -17.97
C THR A 172 -6.99 1.69 -19.44
N LEU A 173 -5.77 1.35 -19.93
CA LEU A 173 -5.42 1.44 -21.34
C LEU A 173 -6.28 0.52 -22.18
N GLY A 174 -6.46 -0.74 -21.79
CA GLY A 174 -7.35 -1.67 -22.47
C GLY A 174 -8.75 -1.09 -22.65
N LYS A 175 -9.27 -0.45 -21.59
CA LYS A 175 -10.58 0.21 -21.65
C LYS A 175 -10.61 1.43 -22.56
N LEU A 176 -9.56 2.24 -22.57
CA LEU A 176 -9.45 3.43 -23.44
C LEU A 176 -9.46 3.02 -24.92
N TYR A 177 -8.62 2.08 -25.31
CA TYR A 177 -8.54 1.60 -26.69
C TYR A 177 -9.80 0.86 -27.13
N LEU A 178 -10.45 0.14 -26.23
CA LEU A 178 -11.68 -0.55 -26.55
C LEU A 178 -12.86 0.42 -26.77
N LEU A 179 -12.94 1.51 -25.96
CA LEU A 179 -14.02 2.51 -26.06
C LEU A 179 -13.84 3.49 -27.22
N GLY A 180 -12.62 3.83 -27.58
CA GLY A 180 -12.33 4.77 -28.65
C GLY A 180 -12.87 6.20 -28.41
N ARG A 181 -12.99 6.64 -27.14
CA ARG A 181 -13.61 7.96 -26.83
C ARG A 181 -12.62 9.10 -26.74
N ASP A 182 -11.53 8.85 -26.05
CA ASP A 182 -10.45 9.82 -25.80
C ASP A 182 -9.23 9.50 -26.68
N VAL A 183 -9.21 8.31 -27.30
CA VAL A 183 -8.19 7.82 -28.23
C VAL A 183 -8.88 7.09 -29.38
N GLU A 184 -8.19 6.90 -30.49
CA GLU A 184 -8.66 6.03 -31.57
C GLU A 184 -8.91 4.61 -31.07
N GLN A 185 -10.03 4.02 -31.51
CA GLN A 185 -10.39 2.66 -31.10
C GLN A 185 -9.42 1.66 -31.71
N ASP A 186 -8.82 0.84 -30.85
CA ASP A 186 -7.95 -0.26 -31.26
C ASP A 186 -8.27 -1.50 -30.40
N ARG A 187 -9.00 -2.43 -31.03
CA ARG A 187 -9.43 -3.66 -30.32
C ARG A 187 -8.30 -4.63 -30.06
N GLU A 188 -7.28 -4.66 -30.93
CA GLU A 188 -6.12 -5.55 -30.74
C GLU A 188 -5.27 -5.08 -29.57
N GLN A 189 -4.94 -3.79 -29.52
CA GLN A 189 -4.26 -3.21 -28.37
C GLN A 189 -5.08 -3.37 -27.09
N ALA A 190 -6.39 -3.18 -27.16
CA ALA A 190 -7.26 -3.35 -25.97
C ALA A 190 -7.18 -4.79 -25.45
N ARG A 191 -7.23 -5.80 -26.32
CA ARG A 191 -7.11 -7.22 -25.96
C ARG A 191 -5.75 -7.52 -25.32
N ASP A 192 -4.67 -7.02 -25.90
CA ASP A 192 -3.32 -7.20 -25.37
C ASP A 192 -3.17 -6.64 -23.96
N TRP A 193 -3.62 -5.40 -23.72
CA TRP A 193 -3.58 -4.78 -22.42
C TRP A 193 -4.44 -5.50 -21.38
N PHE A 194 -5.65 -5.96 -21.76
CA PHE A 194 -6.48 -6.76 -20.86
C PHE A 194 -5.82 -8.09 -20.51
N THR A 195 -5.20 -8.77 -21.50
CA THR A 195 -4.49 -10.04 -21.28
C THR A 195 -3.37 -9.88 -20.26
N ARG A 196 -2.54 -8.83 -20.40
CA ARG A 196 -1.47 -8.54 -19.44
C ARG A 196 -2.02 -8.24 -18.04
N SER A 197 -3.11 -7.50 -17.95
CA SER A 197 -3.72 -7.16 -16.67
C SER A 197 -4.37 -8.37 -16.00
N ALA A 198 -5.06 -9.22 -16.78
CA ALA A 198 -5.71 -10.43 -16.27
C ALA A 198 -4.69 -11.47 -15.81
N ALA A 199 -3.57 -11.61 -16.49
CA ALA A 199 -2.46 -12.48 -16.08
C ALA A 199 -1.91 -12.14 -14.69
N GLN A 200 -2.12 -10.92 -14.21
CA GLN A 200 -1.78 -10.47 -12.86
C GLN A 200 -2.97 -10.57 -11.88
N GLY A 201 -4.04 -11.27 -12.26
CA GLY A 201 -5.21 -11.48 -11.39
C GLY A 201 -6.22 -10.33 -11.37
N ASN A 202 -6.17 -9.41 -12.34
CA ASN A 202 -7.18 -8.37 -12.42
C ASN A 202 -8.52 -8.94 -12.94
N ALA A 203 -9.46 -9.18 -12.03
CA ALA A 203 -10.76 -9.77 -12.36
C ALA A 203 -11.60 -8.93 -13.35
N TYR A 204 -11.44 -7.60 -13.34
CA TYR A 204 -12.13 -6.74 -14.32
C TYR A 204 -11.57 -6.94 -15.72
N ALA A 205 -10.26 -7.07 -15.85
CA ALA A 205 -9.64 -7.35 -17.14
C ALA A 205 -10.05 -8.73 -17.67
N GLN A 206 -10.08 -9.74 -16.80
CA GLN A 206 -10.57 -11.08 -17.13
C GLN A 206 -12.03 -11.05 -17.63
N PHE A 207 -12.90 -10.32 -16.92
CA PHE A 207 -14.30 -10.16 -17.32
C PHE A 207 -14.43 -9.59 -18.74
N PHE A 208 -13.59 -8.61 -19.11
CA PHE A 208 -13.60 -8.04 -20.46
C PHE A 208 -13.06 -9.01 -21.51
N LEU A 209 -12.07 -9.82 -21.17
CA LEU A 209 -11.53 -10.85 -22.08
C LEU A 209 -12.55 -11.94 -22.37
N ASP A 210 -13.21 -12.47 -21.34
CA ASP A 210 -14.20 -13.54 -21.48
C ASP A 210 -15.38 -13.16 -22.37
N ARG A 211 -15.66 -11.86 -22.48
CA ARG A 211 -16.76 -11.30 -23.27
C ARG A 211 -16.32 -10.42 -24.42
N PHE A 212 -15.02 -10.47 -24.78
CA PHE A 212 -14.42 -9.53 -25.70
C PHE A 212 -15.14 -9.47 -27.06
N ASP A 213 -15.56 -10.60 -27.57
CA ASP A 213 -16.24 -10.69 -28.87
C ASP A 213 -17.72 -10.28 -28.80
N GLN A 214 -18.32 -10.29 -27.60
CA GLN A 214 -19.67 -9.79 -27.35
C GLN A 214 -19.71 -8.24 -27.30
N PHE A 215 -18.63 -7.61 -26.90
CA PHE A 215 -18.49 -6.14 -26.84
C PHE A 215 -18.07 -5.53 -28.19
N ARG A 216 -18.82 -5.87 -29.26
CA ARG A 216 -18.59 -5.24 -30.57
C ARG A 216 -19.12 -3.82 -30.65
N ASP A 217 -20.19 -3.53 -29.92
CA ASP A 217 -20.81 -2.19 -29.86
C ASP A 217 -20.26 -1.41 -28.66
N PRO A 218 -19.64 -0.22 -28.90
CA PRO A 218 -19.12 0.64 -27.85
C PRO A 218 -20.17 1.06 -26.82
N SER A 219 -21.45 1.15 -27.19
CA SER A 219 -22.54 1.55 -26.30
C SER A 219 -22.87 0.46 -25.27
N VAL A 220 -22.88 -0.81 -25.67
CA VAL A 220 -23.06 -1.98 -24.79
C VAL A 220 -21.91 -2.06 -23.79
N MET A 221 -20.71 -1.80 -24.26
CA MET A 221 -19.53 -1.81 -23.43
C MET A 221 -19.50 -0.69 -22.40
N LEU A 222 -19.98 0.50 -22.80
CA LEU A 222 -20.12 1.60 -21.86
C LEU A 222 -21.13 1.29 -20.77
N ALA A 223 -22.26 0.67 -21.13
CA ALA A 223 -23.28 0.21 -20.19
C ALA A 223 -22.70 -0.84 -19.22
N ALA A 224 -21.96 -1.84 -19.72
CA ALA A 224 -21.28 -2.82 -18.91
C ALA A 224 -20.24 -2.19 -17.96
N THR A 225 -19.45 -1.23 -18.45
CA THR A 225 -18.48 -0.50 -17.61
C THR A 225 -19.16 0.30 -16.51
N LYS A 226 -20.25 1.00 -16.83
CA LYS A 226 -21.04 1.76 -15.84
C LYS A 226 -21.66 0.84 -14.81
N LEU A 227 -22.20 -0.30 -15.24
CA LEU A 227 -22.79 -1.32 -14.36
C LEU A 227 -21.74 -1.88 -13.39
N LEU A 228 -20.58 -2.29 -13.90
CA LEU A 228 -19.48 -2.78 -13.06
C LEU A 228 -18.99 -1.72 -12.06
N HIS A 229 -18.91 -0.47 -12.49
CA HIS A 229 -18.55 0.62 -11.59
C HIS A 229 -19.63 0.86 -10.52
N HIS A 230 -20.90 0.79 -10.91
CA HIS A 230 -22.02 0.93 -10.00
C HIS A 230 -22.07 -0.23 -9.00
N MET A 231 -21.93 -1.46 -9.46
CA MET A 231 -21.83 -2.65 -8.60
C MET A 231 -20.63 -2.55 -7.64
N SER A 232 -19.45 -2.16 -8.13
CA SER A 232 -18.27 -1.95 -7.29
C SER A 232 -18.49 -0.87 -6.22
N ARG A 233 -19.28 0.17 -6.52
CA ARG A 233 -19.68 1.20 -5.55
C ARG A 233 -20.67 0.63 -4.54
N ILE A 234 -21.71 -0.07 -5.00
CA ILE A 234 -22.68 -0.74 -4.13
C ILE A 234 -21.98 -1.74 -3.19
N PHE A 235 -21.07 -2.57 -3.72
CA PHE A 235 -20.29 -3.49 -2.89
C PHE A 235 -19.36 -2.77 -1.90
N ARG A 236 -18.87 -1.57 -2.21
CA ARG A 236 -18.06 -0.74 -1.32
C ARG A 236 -18.91 -0.01 -0.29
N ASP A 237 -20.09 0.48 -0.70
CA ASP A 237 -21.02 1.24 0.14
C ASP A 237 -21.90 0.30 0.99
N ASN A 238 -22.20 -0.93 0.50
CA ASN A 238 -22.85 -2.03 1.23
C ASN A 238 -21.84 -3.00 1.87
N SER A 239 -20.59 -2.97 1.50
CA SER A 239 -19.53 -3.26 2.45
C SER A 239 -19.50 -2.03 3.39
N MET A 240 -20.56 -1.87 4.18
CA MET A 240 -20.29 -1.78 5.61
C MET A 240 -19.03 -2.60 5.80
N PRO A 241 -17.89 -2.01 6.33
CA PRO A 241 -16.77 -2.85 6.71
C PRO A 241 -17.45 -4.02 7.35
N PRO A 242 -17.36 -5.21 6.77
CA PRO A 242 -18.27 -6.23 7.22
C PRO A 242 -18.20 -6.06 8.72
N ARG A 243 -19.32 -5.81 9.42
CA ARG A 243 -19.43 -6.16 10.81
C ARG A 243 -19.07 -7.60 10.74
N ASN A 244 -17.77 -7.72 10.55
CA ASN A 244 -17.13 -8.90 10.08
C ASN A 244 -17.44 -9.87 11.19
N PRO A 245 -18.15 -10.95 10.96
CA PRO A 245 -17.98 -12.09 11.84
C PRO A 245 -16.50 -12.38 12.03
N ALA A 246 -15.62 -12.08 11.06
CA ALA A 246 -14.17 -11.98 11.23
C ALA A 246 -13.71 -10.82 12.14
N GLY A 247 -14.34 -9.66 12.17
CA GLY A 247 -14.02 -8.59 13.13
C GLY A 247 -14.33 -9.00 14.57
N ILE A 248 -15.48 -9.66 14.76
CA ILE A 248 -15.81 -10.28 16.06
C ILE A 248 -14.86 -11.46 16.36
N ARG A 249 -14.48 -12.26 15.35
CA ARG A 249 -13.46 -13.31 15.50
C ARG A 249 -12.05 -12.77 15.74
N ILE A 250 -11.69 -11.67 15.10
CA ILE A 250 -10.40 -10.98 15.32
C ILE A 250 -10.36 -10.45 16.75
N ASP A 251 -11.40 -9.78 17.21
CA ASP A 251 -11.50 -9.30 18.59
C ASP A 251 -11.51 -10.44 19.61
N SER A 252 -12.23 -11.51 19.36
CA SER A 252 -12.26 -12.67 20.27
C SER A 252 -10.91 -13.41 20.30
N LYS A 253 -10.23 -13.56 19.17
CA LYS A 253 -8.88 -14.13 19.12
C LYS A 253 -7.84 -13.21 19.78
N ARG A 254 -7.96 -11.88 19.57
CA ARG A 254 -7.12 -10.89 20.23
C ARG A 254 -7.32 -10.92 21.74
N ARG A 255 -8.58 -10.93 22.21
CA ARG A 255 -8.92 -11.06 23.64
C ARG A 255 -8.36 -12.35 24.22
N LYS A 256 -8.56 -13.49 23.56
CA LYS A 256 -8.05 -14.78 24.02
C LYS A 256 -6.52 -14.78 24.15
N ARG A 257 -5.80 -14.23 23.17
CA ARG A 257 -4.34 -14.11 23.23
C ARG A 257 -3.85 -13.12 24.28
N LEU A 258 -4.61 -12.03 24.51
CA LEU A 258 -4.38 -11.09 25.61
C LEU A 258 -4.53 -11.78 26.98
N THR A 259 -5.60 -12.57 27.15
CA THR A 259 -5.85 -13.33 28.38
C THR A 259 -4.76 -14.38 28.60
N GLU A 260 -4.39 -15.13 27.54
CA GLU A 260 -3.31 -16.12 27.59
C GLU A 260 -1.95 -15.48 27.98
N LYS A 261 -1.60 -14.33 27.38
CA LYS A 261 -0.37 -13.59 27.75
C LYS A 261 -0.42 -13.03 29.16
N ARG A 262 -1.54 -12.45 29.61
CA ARG A 262 -1.72 -11.97 30.99
C ARG A 262 -1.58 -13.12 31.99
N MET A 263 -2.17 -14.27 31.69
CA MET A 263 -2.02 -15.47 32.54
C MET A 263 -0.57 -15.97 32.55
N ALA A 264 0.11 -15.97 31.42
CA ALA A 264 1.53 -16.34 31.34
C ALA A 264 2.46 -15.39 32.10
N MET A 265 2.07 -14.12 32.25
CA MET A 265 2.76 -13.11 33.07
C MET A 265 2.32 -13.10 34.54
N GLY A 266 1.50 -14.07 34.99
CA GLY A 266 1.09 -14.23 36.36
C GLY A 266 -0.07 -13.31 36.83
N HIS A 267 -0.78 -12.64 35.90
CA HIS A 267 -2.00 -11.92 36.20
C HIS A 267 -3.18 -12.90 36.29
N LYS A 268 -3.97 -12.83 37.35
CA LYS A 268 -5.22 -13.60 37.44
C LYS A 268 -6.21 -13.09 36.42
N ALA A 269 -6.97 -14.01 35.79
CA ALA A 269 -8.08 -13.65 34.92
C ALA A 269 -9.11 -12.83 35.76
N ASP A 270 -9.55 -11.68 35.20
CA ASP A 270 -10.61 -10.90 35.81
C ASP A 270 -11.95 -11.66 35.69
N ASP A 271 -12.53 -12.06 36.85
CA ASP A 271 -13.79 -12.83 36.93
C ASP A 271 -15.01 -12.10 36.29
N HIS A 272 -14.84 -10.82 35.93
CA HIS A 272 -15.91 -10.03 35.31
C HIS A 272 -16.10 -10.33 33.78
N GLU A 273 -15.15 -10.95 33.14
CA GLU A 273 -15.27 -11.24 31.68
C GLU A 273 -16.04 -12.54 31.39
N GLU A 274 -16.16 -13.46 32.34
CA GLU A 274 -16.96 -14.67 32.19
C GLU A 274 -18.48 -14.42 32.19
N GLN A 275 -18.97 -13.40 32.90
CA GLN A 275 -20.40 -13.12 32.98
C GLN A 275 -20.97 -12.46 31.74
N VAL A 276 -20.17 -11.77 30.93
CA VAL A 276 -20.64 -11.13 29.67
C VAL A 276 -20.76 -12.14 28.52
N SER A 277 -20.02 -13.25 28.55
CA SER A 277 -20.10 -14.27 27.52
C SER A 277 -21.31 -15.17 27.64
N TYR A 278 -21.87 -15.34 28.83
CA TYR A 278 -23.06 -16.17 29.09
C TYR A 278 -24.39 -15.46 28.74
N GLN A 279 -24.41 -14.13 28.72
CA GLN A 279 -25.64 -13.38 28.39
C GLN A 279 -25.84 -13.15 26.88
N GLN A 280 -24.89 -13.49 26.02
CA GLN A 280 -25.00 -13.37 24.56
C GLN A 280 -25.29 -14.69 23.84
N THR A 281 -25.51 -15.78 24.58
CA THR A 281 -25.81 -17.13 24.03
C THR A 281 -27.19 -17.67 24.43
N MET A 282 -28.09 -16.83 24.95
CA MET A 282 -29.53 -17.17 25.11
C MET A 282 -30.40 -16.34 24.18
#